data_67e0aa52c0218ed6978120eed1db359c
#
_entry.id   67e0aa52c0218ed6978120eed1db359c
#
_cell.length_a   1.000
_cell.length_b   1.000
_cell.length_c   1.000
_cell.angle_alpha   90.00
_cell.angle_beta   90.00
_cell.angle_gamma   90.00
#
_symmetry.space_group_name_H-M   'P 1'
#
loop_
_entity.id
_entity.type
_entity.pdbx_description
1 polymer ?
#
loop_
_entity_poly.entity_id
_entity_poly.type
_entity_poly.pdbx_seq_one_letter_code
_entity_poly.pdbx_strand_id
1 'polypeptide(L)'
;RGLGDVYKRQLFRSEFLYMQSRGGFPGEQTQFEAYRHAAELCGERPLVIRTLDIGGDKALPYMDFGHEENPFLGWRAIRVSLSMHDVFRTQLRALLRASVFGNLRIMFPMITSVGEFRRAEAAVRECMAELDAEKAAYNPGIELGVMIETPAAVMVADLLAAEARFFSIGTNDLTQYVMAADRGNPRVAHLCDPSDTAVRRSVAMTLAAARSAGIEAGMCGELAADPEATAWLLEAGLEEFSVSAPAVAPLKERIRTLDLPEVRKTPGAAE
;
A
#
# COMPACT_ATOMS: atom_id res chain seq x y z
N ARG A 1 -20.34 7.97 -11.23
CA ARG A 1 -19.73 6.61 -11.13
C ARG A 1 -20.41 5.92 -9.97
N GLY A 2 -21.09 4.79 -10.22
CA GLY A 2 -21.84 4.10 -9.17
C GLY A 2 -20.90 3.45 -8.16
N LEU A 3 -21.34 3.36 -6.90
CA LEU A 3 -20.67 2.65 -5.79
C LEU A 3 -20.31 1.16 -6.12
N GLY A 4 -20.62 0.71 -7.34
CA GLY A 4 -20.34 -0.64 -7.83
C GLY A 4 -18.86 -0.99 -8.03
N ASP A 5 -17.95 -0.01 -8.04
CA ASP A 5 -16.53 -0.22 -8.36
C ASP A 5 -15.59 -0.29 -7.13
N VAL A 6 -16.14 -0.10 -5.94
CA VAL A 6 -15.40 0.03 -4.66
C VAL A 6 -14.54 -1.20 -4.26
N TYR A 7 -14.68 -2.37 -4.91
CA TYR A 7 -14.06 -3.62 -4.43
C TYR A 7 -13.36 -4.45 -5.52
N LYS A 8 -12.89 -3.81 -6.56
CA LYS A 8 -12.27 -4.53 -7.69
C LYS A 8 -10.75 -4.65 -7.63
N ARG A 9 -10.10 -4.14 -6.58
CA ARG A 9 -8.64 -4.14 -6.45
C ARG A 9 -8.20 -5.12 -5.38
N GLN A 10 -7.12 -5.84 -5.67
CA GLN A 10 -6.51 -6.77 -4.73
C GLN A 10 -5.13 -6.24 -4.32
N LEU A 11 -4.87 -6.22 -3.02
CA LEU A 11 -3.55 -5.97 -2.47
C LEU A 11 -2.82 -7.31 -2.29
N PHE A 12 -1.73 -7.49 -3.04
CA PHE A 12 -0.83 -8.61 -2.87
C PHE A 12 0.30 -8.21 -1.90
N ARG A 13 0.40 -8.94 -0.80
CA ARG A 13 1.42 -8.74 0.23
C ARG A 13 2.59 -9.66 -0.07
N SER A 14 3.67 -9.09 -0.61
CA SER A 14 4.81 -9.86 -1.11
C SER A 14 5.63 -10.55 -0.01
N GLU A 15 5.56 -10.09 1.24
CA GLU A 15 6.30 -10.66 2.36
C GLU A 15 6.03 -12.17 2.56
N PHE A 16 4.86 -12.67 2.18
CA PHE A 16 4.55 -14.09 2.28
C PHE A 16 5.46 -14.98 1.41
N LEU A 17 5.91 -14.50 0.25
CA LEU A 17 6.86 -15.23 -0.59
C LEU A 17 8.21 -15.39 0.11
N TYR A 18 8.62 -14.35 0.82
CA TYR A 18 9.87 -14.33 1.57
C TYR A 18 9.79 -15.20 2.82
N MET A 19 8.67 -15.16 3.55
CA MET A 19 8.45 -15.98 4.74
C MET A 19 8.38 -17.49 4.43
N GLN A 20 7.92 -17.87 3.24
CA GLN A 20 7.84 -19.27 2.80
C GLN A 20 9.17 -19.79 2.25
N SER A 21 10.10 -18.93 1.90
CA SER A 21 11.41 -19.32 1.39
C SER A 21 12.27 -19.94 2.51
N ARG A 22 12.85 -21.12 2.24
CA ARG A 22 13.67 -21.85 3.21
C ARG A 22 15.17 -21.64 3.01
N GLY A 23 15.59 -21.17 1.85
CA GLY A 23 17.00 -21.11 1.44
C GLY A 23 17.57 -19.69 1.33
N GLY A 24 16.86 -18.66 1.83
CA GLY A 24 17.25 -17.27 1.66
C GLY A 24 16.21 -16.48 0.86
N PHE A 25 16.57 -15.31 0.38
CA PHE A 25 15.67 -14.46 -0.41
C PHE A 25 15.20 -15.14 -1.69
N PRO A 26 13.90 -15.12 -2.03
CA PRO A 26 13.41 -15.72 -3.27
C PRO A 26 14.03 -15.04 -4.49
N GLY A 27 14.51 -15.82 -5.43
CA GLY A 27 15.09 -15.32 -6.68
C GLY A 27 14.07 -14.66 -7.59
N GLU A 28 14.56 -13.93 -8.61
CA GLU A 28 13.72 -13.17 -9.55
C GLU A 28 12.65 -14.05 -10.21
N GLN A 29 13.02 -15.24 -10.68
CA GLN A 29 12.11 -16.15 -11.38
C GLN A 29 10.97 -16.64 -10.49
N THR A 30 11.27 -17.00 -9.25
CA THR A 30 10.23 -17.42 -8.27
C THR A 30 9.24 -16.31 -7.97
N GLN A 31 9.72 -15.10 -7.80
CA GLN A 31 8.88 -13.93 -7.57
C GLN A 31 8.06 -13.59 -8.82
N PHE A 32 8.69 -13.61 -10.00
CA PHE A 32 8.02 -13.35 -11.27
C PHE A 32 6.84 -14.30 -11.49
N GLU A 33 7.02 -15.59 -11.28
CA GLU A 33 5.95 -16.58 -11.45
C GLU A 33 4.75 -16.32 -10.52
N ALA A 34 5.02 -15.97 -9.26
CA ALA A 34 3.97 -15.62 -8.30
C ALA A 34 3.22 -14.36 -8.69
N TYR A 35 3.94 -13.30 -9.09
CA TYR A 35 3.33 -12.02 -9.49
C TYR A 35 2.58 -12.15 -10.82
N ARG A 36 3.14 -12.87 -11.79
CA ARG A 36 2.48 -13.19 -13.05
C ARG A 36 1.17 -13.93 -12.81
N HIS A 37 1.19 -15.00 -12.02
CA HIS A 37 -0.02 -15.76 -11.72
C HIS A 37 -1.11 -14.89 -11.08
N ALA A 38 -0.74 -14.01 -10.14
CA ALA A 38 -1.68 -13.08 -9.55
C ALA A 38 -2.22 -12.08 -10.57
N ALA A 39 -1.37 -11.55 -11.47
CA ALA A 39 -1.78 -10.63 -12.52
C ALA A 39 -2.75 -11.29 -13.52
N GLU A 40 -2.47 -12.51 -13.96
CA GLU A 40 -3.32 -13.29 -14.85
C GLU A 40 -4.71 -13.56 -14.21
N LEU A 41 -4.76 -13.88 -12.90
CA LEU A 41 -6.03 -14.08 -12.18
C LEU A 41 -6.86 -12.79 -12.06
N CYS A 42 -6.21 -11.64 -11.93
CA CYS A 42 -6.88 -10.35 -11.86
C CYS A 42 -7.33 -9.85 -13.24
N GLY A 43 -6.62 -10.23 -14.31
CA GLY A 43 -6.88 -9.78 -15.68
C GLY A 43 -6.76 -8.25 -15.82
N GLU A 44 -7.79 -7.60 -16.34
CA GLU A 44 -7.82 -6.14 -16.51
C GLU A 44 -8.01 -5.36 -15.18
N ARG A 45 -8.41 -6.04 -14.12
CA ARG A 45 -8.62 -5.40 -12.82
C ARG A 45 -7.28 -5.03 -12.20
N PRO A 46 -7.18 -3.84 -11.57
CA PRO A 46 -5.95 -3.43 -10.92
C PRO A 46 -5.52 -4.41 -9.83
N LEU A 47 -4.26 -4.83 -9.89
CA LEU A 47 -3.56 -5.60 -8.87
C LEU A 47 -2.47 -4.72 -8.28
N VAL A 48 -2.61 -4.34 -7.02
CA VAL A 48 -1.56 -3.62 -6.29
C VAL A 48 -0.66 -4.63 -5.61
N ILE A 49 0.63 -4.60 -5.93
CA ILE A 49 1.64 -5.41 -5.22
C ILE A 49 2.48 -4.49 -4.36
N ARG A 50 2.41 -4.73 -3.04
CA ARG A 50 3.25 -4.04 -2.07
C ARG A 50 4.66 -4.65 -2.11
N THR A 51 5.69 -3.81 -2.25
CA THR A 51 7.08 -4.27 -2.11
C THR A 51 7.34 -4.79 -0.70
N LEU A 52 8.49 -5.42 -0.52
CA LEU A 52 8.84 -6.12 0.71
C LEU A 52 8.61 -5.26 1.97
N ASP A 53 7.80 -5.80 2.89
CA ASP A 53 7.52 -5.21 4.20
C ASP A 53 7.87 -6.21 5.30
N ILE A 54 9.15 -6.28 5.64
CA ILE A 54 9.75 -7.10 6.70
C ILE A 54 10.41 -6.21 7.74
N GLY A 55 10.71 -6.78 8.90
CA GLY A 55 11.16 -6.06 10.10
C GLY A 55 9.99 -5.74 11.03
N GLY A 56 10.27 -5.21 12.20
CA GLY A 56 9.27 -5.06 13.25
C GLY A 56 8.81 -6.43 13.78
N ASP A 57 7.55 -6.77 13.53
CA ASP A 57 6.92 -8.06 13.91
C ASP A 57 7.11 -9.18 12.87
N LYS A 58 7.68 -8.86 11.69
CA LYS A 58 7.83 -9.78 10.56
C LYS A 58 9.27 -10.23 10.37
N ALA A 59 9.71 -11.15 11.20
CA ALA A 59 11.04 -11.75 11.08
C ALA A 59 11.12 -12.76 9.94
N LEU A 60 12.28 -12.84 9.27
CA LEU A 60 12.61 -13.90 8.34
C LEU A 60 13.59 -14.87 8.99
N PRO A 61 13.40 -16.19 8.85
CA PRO A 61 14.23 -17.18 9.56
C PRO A 61 15.70 -17.18 9.09
N TYR A 62 16.01 -16.57 7.95
CA TYR A 62 17.34 -16.52 7.34
C TYR A 62 17.93 -15.10 7.30
N MET A 63 17.30 -14.14 7.98
CA MET A 63 17.78 -12.76 8.06
C MET A 63 17.85 -12.31 9.51
N ASP A 64 19.04 -11.91 9.92
CA ASP A 64 19.26 -11.31 11.23
C ASP A 64 19.12 -9.78 11.14
N PHE A 65 18.17 -9.23 11.85
CA PHE A 65 17.96 -7.78 11.96
C PHE A 65 18.81 -7.17 13.06
N GLY A 66 19.53 -7.98 13.84
CA GLY A 66 20.22 -7.54 15.05
C GLY A 66 19.23 -7.19 16.18
N HIS A 67 19.77 -6.64 17.24
CA HIS A 67 18.94 -6.13 18.33
C HIS A 67 18.57 -4.67 18.07
N GLU A 68 17.28 -4.38 18.03
CA GLU A 68 16.74 -3.04 17.93
C GLU A 68 15.88 -2.73 19.16
N GLU A 69 16.10 -1.60 19.80
CA GLU A 69 15.29 -1.16 20.94
C GLU A 69 13.83 -0.88 20.58
N ASN A 70 13.59 -0.42 19.35
CA ASN A 70 12.28 -0.09 18.83
C ASN A 70 12.10 -0.62 17.40
N PRO A 71 11.89 -1.94 17.21
CA PRO A 71 11.89 -2.56 15.89
C PRO A 71 10.85 -1.97 14.92
N PHE A 72 9.70 -1.51 15.41
CA PHE A 72 8.70 -0.83 14.58
C PHE A 72 9.15 0.54 14.06
N LEU A 73 10.07 1.21 14.74
CA LEU A 73 10.69 2.47 14.33
C LEU A 73 12.04 2.27 13.63
N GLY A 74 12.51 1.04 13.54
CA GLY A 74 13.84 0.66 13.10
C GLY A 74 13.96 0.36 11.61
N TRP A 75 14.79 -0.62 11.31
CA TRP A 75 15.12 -1.05 9.96
C TRP A 75 14.06 -2.01 9.40
N ARG A 76 13.05 -1.46 8.76
CA ARG A 76 11.93 -2.22 8.19
C ARG A 76 11.48 -1.68 6.82
N ALA A 77 10.78 -2.51 6.08
CA ALA A 77 10.06 -2.18 4.85
C ALA A 77 10.95 -1.46 3.81
N ILE A 78 10.56 -0.26 3.34
CA ILE A 78 11.33 0.48 2.32
C ILE A 78 12.76 0.80 2.79
N ARG A 79 13.01 0.94 4.10
CA ARG A 79 14.35 1.19 4.63
C ARG A 79 15.26 -0.02 4.40
N VAL A 80 14.73 -1.23 4.57
CA VAL A 80 15.42 -2.48 4.21
C VAL A 80 15.65 -2.53 2.71
N SER A 81 14.61 -2.31 1.91
CA SER A 81 14.67 -2.36 0.45
C SER A 81 15.73 -1.41 -0.12
N LEU A 82 15.75 -0.16 0.35
CA LEU A 82 16.71 0.86 -0.11
C LEU A 82 18.15 0.62 0.37
N SER A 83 18.37 -0.18 1.41
CA SER A 83 19.71 -0.55 1.90
C SER A 83 20.21 -1.88 1.31
N MET A 84 19.28 -2.80 0.96
CA MET A 84 19.60 -4.09 0.35
C MET A 84 19.31 -4.06 -1.16
N HIS A 85 20.11 -3.30 -1.90
CA HIS A 85 19.90 -3.01 -3.33
C HIS A 85 19.64 -4.26 -4.17
N ASP A 86 20.42 -5.35 -3.97
CA ASP A 86 20.27 -6.56 -4.76
C ASP A 86 18.92 -7.26 -4.53
N VAL A 87 18.45 -7.28 -3.27
CA VAL A 87 17.14 -7.86 -2.92
C VAL A 87 16.02 -7.02 -3.53
N PHE A 88 16.10 -5.71 -3.38
CA PHE A 88 15.11 -4.79 -3.93
C PHE A 88 15.07 -4.83 -5.45
N ARG A 89 16.24 -4.77 -6.10
CA ARG A 89 16.40 -4.91 -7.56
C ARG A 89 15.78 -6.23 -8.06
N THR A 90 16.05 -7.35 -7.40
CA THR A 90 15.46 -8.66 -7.74
C THR A 90 13.94 -8.62 -7.70
N GLN A 91 13.35 -7.99 -6.67
CA GLN A 91 11.90 -7.84 -6.56
C GLN A 91 11.34 -6.92 -7.66
N LEU A 92 11.96 -5.76 -7.88
CA LEU A 92 11.48 -4.79 -8.87
C LEU A 92 11.53 -5.36 -10.29
N ARG A 93 12.59 -6.08 -10.66
CA ARG A 93 12.70 -6.76 -11.95
C ARG A 93 11.59 -7.80 -12.14
N ALA A 94 11.34 -8.61 -11.12
CA ALA A 94 10.24 -9.58 -11.14
C ALA A 94 8.86 -8.92 -11.33
N LEU A 95 8.60 -7.81 -10.63
CA LEU A 95 7.37 -7.03 -10.76
C LEU A 95 7.21 -6.42 -12.15
N LEU A 96 8.27 -5.80 -12.68
CA LEU A 96 8.29 -5.22 -14.02
C LEU A 96 8.02 -6.29 -15.08
N ARG A 97 8.70 -7.43 -15.04
CA ARG A 97 8.46 -8.55 -15.95
C ARG A 97 7.03 -9.09 -15.86
N ALA A 98 6.46 -9.11 -14.67
CA ALA A 98 5.08 -9.58 -14.47
C ALA A 98 4.03 -8.57 -14.97
N SER A 99 4.38 -7.30 -15.11
CA SER A 99 3.44 -6.21 -15.44
C SER A 99 2.80 -6.31 -16.84
N VAL A 100 3.34 -7.14 -17.75
CA VAL A 100 2.76 -7.37 -19.08
C VAL A 100 1.61 -8.38 -19.08
N PHE A 101 1.37 -9.06 -17.94
CA PHE A 101 0.36 -10.12 -17.81
C PHE A 101 -0.95 -9.64 -17.17
N GLY A 102 -1.06 -8.36 -16.83
CA GLY A 102 -2.25 -7.77 -16.22
C GLY A 102 -2.03 -6.31 -15.80
N ASN A 103 -3.04 -5.72 -15.18
CA ASN A 103 -2.97 -4.34 -14.69
C ASN A 103 -2.27 -4.28 -13.31
N LEU A 104 -0.95 -4.49 -13.31
CA LEU A 104 -0.12 -4.51 -12.11
C LEU A 104 0.34 -3.10 -11.75
N ARG A 105 0.27 -2.76 -10.45
CA ARG A 105 0.73 -1.51 -9.85
C ARG A 105 1.70 -1.84 -8.70
N ILE A 106 2.72 -1.03 -8.51
CA ILE A 106 3.70 -1.20 -7.41
C ILE A 106 3.41 -0.20 -6.31
N MET A 107 3.40 -0.66 -5.06
CA MET A 107 3.19 0.17 -3.88
C MET A 107 4.35 0.04 -2.91
N PHE A 108 4.90 1.17 -2.46
CA PHE A 108 5.99 1.23 -1.49
C PHE A 108 5.46 1.44 -0.07
N PRO A 109 5.78 0.53 0.88
CA PRO A 109 5.40 0.65 2.28
C PRO A 109 6.34 1.60 3.05
N MET A 110 5.87 2.12 4.18
CA MET A 110 6.67 2.86 5.18
C MET A 110 7.43 4.08 4.64
N ILE A 111 6.92 4.71 3.59
CA ILE A 111 7.46 5.98 3.10
C ILE A 111 7.25 7.06 4.16
N THR A 112 8.30 7.85 4.43
CA THR A 112 8.27 8.98 5.37
C THR A 112 8.57 10.32 4.69
N SER A 113 9.10 10.31 3.47
CA SER A 113 9.48 11.51 2.75
C SER A 113 9.39 11.34 1.24
N VAL A 114 9.26 12.46 0.53
CA VAL A 114 9.35 12.50 -0.94
C VAL A 114 10.71 11.98 -1.43
N GLY A 115 11.78 12.24 -0.67
CA GLY A 115 13.12 11.75 -1.00
C GLY A 115 13.22 10.21 -0.98
N GLU A 116 12.53 9.53 -0.07
CA GLU A 116 12.47 8.06 -0.07
C GLU A 116 11.68 7.54 -1.27
N PHE A 117 10.54 8.15 -1.59
CA PHE A 117 9.76 7.78 -2.78
C PHE A 117 10.58 7.94 -4.07
N ARG A 118 11.28 9.07 -4.24
CA ARG A 118 12.15 9.31 -5.40
C ARG A 118 13.28 8.29 -5.53
N ARG A 119 13.88 7.86 -4.40
CA ARG A 119 14.89 6.79 -4.42
C ARG A 119 14.30 5.45 -4.85
N ALA A 120 13.10 5.12 -4.39
CA ALA A 120 12.42 3.90 -4.80
C ALA A 120 12.05 3.94 -6.30
N GLU A 121 11.56 5.08 -6.78
CA GLU A 121 11.27 5.30 -8.20
C GLU A 121 12.53 5.23 -9.06
N ALA A 122 13.65 5.79 -8.61
CA ALA A 122 14.94 5.68 -9.31
C ALA A 122 15.37 4.22 -9.46
N ALA A 123 15.24 3.40 -8.41
CA ALA A 123 15.53 1.96 -8.49
C ALA A 123 14.62 1.23 -9.50
N VAL A 124 13.34 1.61 -9.62
CA VAL A 124 12.46 1.09 -10.68
C VAL A 124 12.99 1.45 -12.06
N ARG A 125 13.38 2.69 -12.29
CA ARG A 125 13.93 3.17 -13.57
C ARG A 125 15.25 2.47 -13.95
N GLU A 126 16.12 2.21 -12.98
CA GLU A 126 17.33 1.42 -13.17
C GLU A 126 17.01 -0.01 -13.65
N CYS A 127 16.05 -0.68 -13.00
CA CYS A 127 15.57 -1.99 -13.40
C CYS A 127 14.95 -1.98 -14.81
N MET A 128 14.21 -0.93 -15.18
CA MET A 128 13.67 -0.76 -16.53
C MET A 128 14.81 -0.68 -17.57
N ALA A 129 15.83 0.12 -17.31
CA ALA A 129 16.98 0.24 -18.22
C ALA A 129 17.74 -1.10 -18.39
N GLU A 130 17.85 -1.89 -17.34
CA GLU A 130 18.44 -3.24 -17.44
C GLU A 130 17.58 -4.17 -18.31
N LEU A 131 16.24 -4.18 -18.10
CA LEU A 131 15.33 -5.00 -18.88
C LEU A 131 15.31 -4.58 -20.36
N ASP A 132 15.43 -3.26 -20.64
CA ASP A 132 15.60 -2.75 -22.01
C ASP A 132 16.88 -3.29 -22.68
N ALA A 133 17.99 -3.28 -21.96
CA ALA A 133 19.27 -3.83 -22.46
C ALA A 133 19.17 -5.34 -22.73
N GLU A 134 18.40 -6.06 -21.94
CA GLU A 134 18.12 -7.49 -22.09
C GLU A 134 17.00 -7.77 -23.13
N LYS A 135 16.32 -6.75 -23.62
CA LYS A 135 15.13 -6.86 -24.49
C LYS A 135 13.99 -7.66 -23.85
N ALA A 136 13.89 -7.60 -22.53
CA ALA A 136 12.84 -8.24 -21.76
C ALA A 136 11.60 -7.35 -21.71
N ALA A 137 10.41 -7.93 -21.93
CA ALA A 137 9.17 -7.17 -21.94
C ALA A 137 8.73 -6.75 -20.53
N TYR A 138 8.28 -5.51 -20.40
CA TYR A 138 7.62 -4.95 -19.21
C TYR A 138 6.66 -3.82 -19.62
N ASN A 139 5.81 -3.38 -18.69
CA ASN A 139 4.94 -2.22 -18.92
C ASN A 139 5.67 -0.93 -18.50
N PRO A 140 6.12 -0.07 -19.44
CA PRO A 140 6.82 1.18 -19.12
C PRO A 140 5.92 2.22 -18.43
N GLY A 141 4.60 2.05 -18.51
CA GLY A 141 3.61 2.89 -17.83
C GLY A 141 3.14 2.37 -16.48
N ILE A 142 3.91 1.45 -15.86
CA ILE A 142 3.53 0.89 -14.55
C ILE A 142 3.36 1.99 -13.51
N GLU A 143 2.24 1.96 -12.80
CA GLU A 143 1.92 2.96 -11.79
C GLU A 143 2.61 2.65 -10.47
N LEU A 144 3.22 3.69 -9.88
CA LEU A 144 3.89 3.65 -8.59
C LEU A 144 3.05 4.39 -7.55
N GLY A 145 2.78 3.75 -6.43
CA GLY A 145 2.01 4.32 -5.34
C GLY A 145 2.70 4.24 -3.99
N VAL A 146 2.13 4.93 -3.01
CA VAL A 146 2.63 5.00 -1.64
C VAL A 146 1.61 4.44 -0.69
N MET A 147 2.06 3.60 0.25
CA MET A 147 1.28 3.29 1.44
C MET A 147 1.46 4.43 2.45
N ILE A 148 0.36 5.15 2.70
CA ILE A 148 0.33 6.23 3.70
C ILE A 148 0.02 5.58 5.05
N GLU A 149 1.06 5.34 5.81
CA GLU A 149 0.98 4.61 7.08
C GLU A 149 1.91 5.17 8.16
N THR A 150 2.55 6.31 7.87
CA THR A 150 3.36 7.06 8.83
C THR A 150 2.82 8.48 8.98
N PRO A 151 2.86 9.09 10.18
CA PRO A 151 2.47 10.48 10.37
C PRO A 151 3.26 11.44 9.47
N ALA A 152 4.54 11.14 9.21
CA ALA A 152 5.37 11.94 8.32
C ALA A 152 4.82 11.95 6.89
N ALA A 153 4.41 10.79 6.34
CA ALA A 153 3.78 10.71 5.01
C ALA A 153 2.46 11.48 4.95
N VAL A 154 1.64 11.43 6.01
CA VAL A 154 0.41 12.25 6.10
C VAL A 154 0.72 13.74 6.01
N MET A 155 1.74 14.21 6.73
CA MET A 155 2.11 15.63 6.76
C MET A 155 2.65 16.17 5.43
N VAL A 156 3.15 15.28 4.55
CA VAL A 156 3.67 15.63 3.22
C VAL A 156 2.87 14.95 2.10
N ALA A 157 1.61 14.57 2.39
CA ALA A 157 0.79 13.82 1.44
C ALA A 157 0.51 14.61 0.15
N ASP A 158 0.40 15.91 0.21
CA ASP A 158 0.25 16.79 -0.96
C ASP A 158 1.48 16.74 -1.87
N LEU A 159 2.68 16.73 -1.29
CA LEU A 159 3.94 16.63 -2.04
C LEU A 159 4.11 15.22 -2.63
N LEU A 160 3.74 14.17 -1.88
CA LEU A 160 3.76 12.79 -2.37
C LEU A 160 2.73 12.58 -3.49
N ALA A 161 1.54 13.18 -3.37
CA ALA A 161 0.48 13.08 -4.37
C ALA A 161 0.85 13.72 -5.72
N ALA A 162 1.76 14.69 -5.71
CA ALA A 162 2.27 15.30 -6.94
C ALA A 162 3.17 14.34 -7.75
N GLU A 163 3.72 13.30 -7.15
CA GLU A 163 4.67 12.38 -7.77
C GLU A 163 4.14 10.95 -7.86
N ALA A 164 3.39 10.48 -6.87
CA ALA A 164 2.78 9.15 -6.88
C ALA A 164 1.51 9.11 -7.75
N ARG A 165 1.13 7.92 -8.20
CA ARG A 165 -0.07 7.70 -9.01
C ARG A 165 -1.29 7.28 -8.20
N PHE A 166 -1.09 6.75 -7.01
CA PHE A 166 -2.16 6.39 -6.08
C PHE A 166 -1.64 6.29 -4.66
N PHE A 167 -2.55 6.36 -3.70
CA PHE A 167 -2.29 6.08 -2.29
C PHE A 167 -3.07 4.86 -1.82
N SER A 168 -2.54 4.17 -0.82
CA SER A 168 -3.27 3.22 0.01
C SER A 168 -3.00 3.53 1.48
N ILE A 169 -4.04 3.79 2.26
CA ILE A 169 -3.89 4.12 3.68
C ILE A 169 -3.75 2.83 4.47
N GLY A 170 -2.58 2.64 5.09
CA GLY A 170 -2.26 1.50 5.95
C GLY A 170 -2.66 1.75 7.38
N THR A 171 -3.93 1.53 7.75
CA THR A 171 -4.49 2.00 9.02
C THR A 171 -3.88 1.36 10.25
N ASN A 172 -3.41 0.12 10.19
CA ASN A 172 -2.82 -0.56 11.35
C ASN A 172 -1.52 0.12 11.80
N ASP A 173 -0.59 0.34 10.86
CA ASP A 173 0.68 1.03 11.15
C ASP A 173 0.43 2.53 11.39
N LEU A 174 -0.45 3.17 10.62
CA LEU A 174 -0.79 4.58 10.83
C LEU A 174 -1.31 4.83 12.23
N THR A 175 -2.25 4.00 12.71
CA THR A 175 -2.80 4.12 14.07
C THR A 175 -1.70 3.97 15.11
N GLN A 176 -0.87 2.93 15.00
CA GLN A 176 0.24 2.69 15.90
C GLN A 176 1.16 3.91 16.03
N TYR A 177 1.54 4.50 14.90
CA TYR A 177 2.48 5.64 14.88
C TYR A 177 1.83 6.97 15.28
N VAL A 178 0.57 7.20 14.93
CA VAL A 178 -0.17 8.40 15.33
C VAL A 178 -0.44 8.39 16.83
N MET A 179 -0.83 7.23 17.38
CA MET A 179 -1.11 7.08 18.81
C MET A 179 0.16 6.85 19.65
N ALA A 180 1.34 6.69 19.01
CA ALA A 180 2.61 6.39 19.68
C ALA A 180 2.52 5.17 20.61
N ALA A 181 1.75 4.16 20.25
CA ALA A 181 1.50 2.96 21.04
C ALA A 181 1.81 1.71 20.21
N ASP A 182 2.52 0.76 20.82
CA ASP A 182 2.82 -0.52 20.20
C ASP A 182 1.62 -1.45 20.30
N ARG A 183 1.00 -1.76 19.16
CA ARG A 183 -0.14 -2.69 19.06
C ARG A 183 0.22 -4.14 19.46
N GLY A 184 1.52 -4.49 19.42
CA GLY A 184 2.04 -5.78 19.88
C GLY A 184 2.21 -5.88 21.39
N ASN A 185 2.17 -4.75 22.12
CA ASN A 185 2.30 -4.72 23.56
C ASN A 185 0.92 -4.72 24.25
N PRO A 186 0.51 -5.83 24.93
CA PRO A 186 -0.83 -5.93 25.53
C PRO A 186 -1.17 -4.84 26.54
N ARG A 187 -0.16 -4.18 27.11
CA ARG A 187 -0.38 -3.14 28.12
C ARG A 187 -0.84 -1.82 27.51
N VAL A 188 -0.50 -1.55 26.27
CA VAL A 188 -0.80 -0.28 25.57
C VAL A 188 -1.56 -0.47 24.26
N ALA A 189 -1.78 -1.72 23.81
CA ALA A 189 -2.49 -2.02 22.57
C ALA A 189 -3.90 -1.40 22.52
N HIS A 190 -4.55 -1.22 23.68
CA HIS A 190 -5.86 -0.56 23.78
C HIS A 190 -5.84 0.92 23.38
N LEU A 191 -4.67 1.56 23.33
CA LEU A 191 -4.50 2.93 22.84
C LEU A 191 -4.46 3.00 21.30
N CYS A 192 -4.25 1.87 20.62
CA CYS A 192 -4.25 1.80 19.16
C CYS A 192 -5.69 1.75 18.63
N ASP A 193 -6.48 2.77 18.94
CA ASP A 193 -7.86 2.89 18.46
C ASP A 193 -7.89 3.60 17.09
N PRO A 194 -8.25 2.90 15.99
CA PRO A 194 -8.33 3.51 14.68
C PRO A 194 -9.49 4.50 14.52
N SER A 195 -10.43 4.52 15.47
CA SER A 195 -11.54 5.48 15.52
C SER A 195 -11.17 6.81 16.20
N ASP A 196 -9.97 6.89 16.82
CA ASP A 196 -9.51 8.12 17.48
C ASP A 196 -9.48 9.31 16.52
N THR A 197 -9.76 10.47 17.06
CA THR A 197 -9.82 11.74 16.30
C THR A 197 -8.51 12.03 15.56
N ALA A 198 -7.35 11.71 16.13
CA ALA A 198 -6.05 11.96 15.50
C ALA A 198 -5.87 11.06 14.26
N VAL A 199 -6.27 9.79 14.34
CA VAL A 199 -6.23 8.85 13.22
C VAL A 199 -7.21 9.27 12.13
N ARG A 200 -8.46 9.60 12.50
CA ARG A 200 -9.49 10.07 11.55
C ARG A 200 -9.05 11.34 10.82
N ARG A 201 -8.41 12.28 11.51
CA ARG A 201 -7.83 13.49 10.88
C ARG A 201 -6.72 13.14 9.92
N SER A 202 -5.83 12.21 10.26
CA SER A 202 -4.76 11.74 9.38
C SER A 202 -5.31 11.11 8.10
N VAL A 203 -6.34 10.29 8.21
CA VAL A 203 -7.07 9.73 7.05
C VAL A 203 -7.69 10.84 6.20
N ALA A 204 -8.42 11.78 6.81
CA ALA A 204 -9.06 12.88 6.10
C ALA A 204 -8.05 13.78 5.37
N MET A 205 -6.90 14.10 5.99
CA MET A 205 -5.82 14.87 5.37
C MET A 205 -5.26 14.14 4.14
N THR A 206 -5.03 12.83 4.24
CA THR A 206 -4.54 12.01 3.13
C THR A 206 -5.52 11.98 1.97
N LEU A 207 -6.82 11.76 2.24
CA LEU A 207 -7.86 11.75 1.21
C LEU A 207 -8.02 13.12 0.55
N ALA A 208 -7.91 14.21 1.31
CA ALA A 208 -7.96 15.56 0.78
C ALA A 208 -6.77 15.85 -0.16
N ALA A 209 -5.55 15.44 0.22
CA ALA A 209 -4.36 15.60 -0.61
C ALA A 209 -4.46 14.80 -1.93
N ALA A 210 -4.89 13.53 -1.86
CA ALA A 210 -5.10 12.70 -3.04
C ALA A 210 -6.15 13.30 -3.99
N ARG A 211 -7.27 13.76 -3.44
CA ARG A 211 -8.35 14.41 -4.21
C ARG A 211 -7.86 15.69 -4.89
N SER A 212 -7.10 16.53 -4.18
CA SER A 212 -6.57 17.77 -4.74
C SER A 212 -5.59 17.53 -5.88
N ALA A 213 -4.84 16.44 -5.85
CA ALA A 213 -3.92 16.04 -6.90
C ALA A 213 -4.57 15.20 -8.01
N GLY A 214 -5.85 14.80 -7.86
CA GLY A 214 -6.57 13.98 -8.81
C GLY A 214 -6.06 12.53 -8.89
N ILE A 215 -5.45 12.01 -7.82
CA ILE A 215 -5.00 10.63 -7.73
C ILE A 215 -5.97 9.78 -6.90
N GLU A 216 -5.95 8.48 -7.15
CA GLU A 216 -6.77 7.52 -6.40
C GLU A 216 -6.22 7.30 -4.99
N ALA A 217 -7.12 7.17 -4.01
CA ALA A 217 -6.77 6.77 -2.65
C ALA A 217 -7.67 5.63 -2.17
N GLY A 218 -7.02 4.53 -1.82
CA GLY A 218 -7.65 3.38 -1.19
C GLY A 218 -7.25 3.26 0.29
N MET A 219 -7.84 2.29 0.96
CA MET A 219 -7.50 1.94 2.34
C MET A 219 -7.36 0.44 2.49
N CYS A 220 -6.35 0.02 3.23
CA CYS A 220 -6.18 -1.34 3.70
C CYS A 220 -5.97 -1.35 5.22
N GLY A 221 -6.06 -2.52 5.82
CA GLY A 221 -6.04 -2.67 7.28
C GLY A 221 -7.43 -2.96 7.84
N GLU A 222 -7.50 -3.11 9.14
CA GLU A 222 -8.73 -3.56 9.81
C GLU A 222 -9.86 -2.55 9.75
N LEU A 223 -9.53 -1.25 9.81
CA LEU A 223 -10.51 -0.15 9.71
C LEU A 223 -11.31 -0.18 8.40
N ALA A 224 -10.70 -0.65 7.29
CA ALA A 224 -11.40 -0.75 6.02
C ALA A 224 -12.56 -1.77 6.05
N ALA A 225 -12.51 -2.73 6.96
CA ALA A 225 -13.54 -3.76 7.14
C ALA A 225 -14.54 -3.43 8.26
N ASP A 226 -14.32 -2.35 9.00
CA ASP A 226 -15.17 -1.95 10.12
C ASP A 226 -16.50 -1.36 9.62
N PRO A 227 -17.65 -1.98 9.96
CA PRO A 227 -18.96 -1.49 9.57
C PRO A 227 -19.30 -0.10 10.15
N GLU A 228 -18.77 0.23 11.34
CA GLU A 228 -19.01 1.52 11.99
C GLU A 228 -18.20 2.64 11.33
N ALA A 229 -17.03 2.30 10.78
CA ALA A 229 -16.19 3.24 10.06
C ALA A 229 -16.69 3.53 8.64
N THR A 230 -17.45 2.62 8.03
CA THR A 230 -17.80 2.66 6.61
C THR A 230 -18.45 3.99 6.20
N ALA A 231 -19.40 4.51 7.00
CA ALA A 231 -20.12 5.74 6.68
C ALA A 231 -19.18 6.95 6.60
N TRP A 232 -18.40 7.20 7.65
CA TRP A 232 -17.53 8.36 7.68
C TRP A 232 -16.35 8.25 6.69
N LEU A 233 -15.89 7.04 6.38
CA LEU A 233 -14.88 6.83 5.34
C LEU A 233 -15.39 7.23 3.96
N LEU A 234 -16.64 6.86 3.63
CA LEU A 234 -17.29 7.28 2.40
C LEU A 234 -17.52 8.80 2.37
N GLU A 235 -17.98 9.39 3.48
CA GLU A 235 -18.14 10.84 3.62
C GLU A 235 -16.82 11.60 3.47
N ALA A 236 -15.72 11.03 3.99
CA ALA A 236 -14.36 11.55 3.81
C ALA A 236 -13.86 11.43 2.36
N GLY A 237 -14.55 10.63 1.52
CA GLY A 237 -14.26 10.45 0.11
C GLY A 237 -13.38 9.25 -0.21
N LEU A 238 -13.37 8.23 0.66
CA LEU A 238 -12.71 6.97 0.35
C LEU A 238 -13.52 6.21 -0.71
N GLU A 239 -12.87 5.82 -1.80
CA GLU A 239 -13.50 5.13 -2.93
C GLU A 239 -13.09 3.64 -3.02
N GLU A 240 -12.01 3.25 -2.36
CA GLU A 240 -11.48 1.90 -2.43
C GLU A 240 -11.24 1.31 -1.04
N PHE A 241 -11.84 0.15 -0.79
CA PHE A 241 -11.68 -0.65 0.43
C PHE A 241 -11.01 -1.98 0.09
N SER A 242 -9.76 -2.16 0.52
CA SER A 242 -9.03 -3.42 0.38
C SER A 242 -9.22 -4.23 1.66
N VAL A 243 -10.10 -5.22 1.61
CA VAL A 243 -10.49 -6.04 2.77
C VAL A 243 -10.26 -7.52 2.48
N SER A 244 -10.22 -8.34 3.54
CA SER A 244 -10.15 -9.79 3.40
C SER A 244 -11.39 -10.35 2.68
N ALA A 245 -11.24 -11.46 1.97
CA ALA A 245 -12.31 -12.06 1.19
C ALA A 245 -13.63 -12.29 1.97
N PRO A 246 -13.60 -12.76 3.24
CA PRO A 246 -14.83 -12.89 4.04
C PRO A 246 -15.54 -11.55 4.34
N ALA A 247 -14.79 -10.44 4.42
CA ALA A 247 -15.35 -9.12 4.72
C ALA A 247 -15.99 -8.43 3.50
N VAL A 248 -15.74 -8.92 2.28
CA VAL A 248 -16.22 -8.27 1.04
C VAL A 248 -17.75 -8.23 0.98
N ALA A 249 -18.43 -9.35 1.25
CA ALA A 249 -19.88 -9.40 1.12
C ALA A 249 -20.60 -8.56 2.20
N PRO A 250 -20.25 -8.64 3.50
CA PRO A 250 -20.80 -7.75 4.53
C PRO A 250 -20.56 -6.27 4.24
N LEU A 251 -19.36 -5.89 3.81
CA LEU A 251 -19.03 -4.50 3.47
C LEU A 251 -19.89 -3.98 2.30
N LYS A 252 -20.06 -4.79 1.26
CA LYS A 252 -20.94 -4.44 0.12
C LYS A 252 -22.37 -4.20 0.56
N GLU A 253 -22.90 -5.07 1.41
CA GLU A 253 -24.26 -4.93 1.95
C GLU A 253 -24.37 -3.65 2.77
N ARG A 254 -23.39 -3.40 3.64
CA ARG A 254 -23.34 -2.16 4.43
C ARG A 254 -23.35 -0.92 3.55
N ILE A 255 -22.48 -0.85 2.54
CA ILE A 255 -22.40 0.30 1.61
C ILE A 255 -23.72 0.53 0.88
N ARG A 256 -24.41 -0.54 0.46
CA ARG A 256 -25.70 -0.42 -0.25
C ARG A 256 -26.86 0.04 0.62
N THR A 257 -26.78 -0.18 1.93
CA THR A 257 -27.82 0.20 2.90
C THR A 257 -27.60 1.58 3.51
N LEU A 258 -26.43 2.19 3.29
CA LEU A 258 -26.15 3.54 3.76
C LEU A 258 -26.89 4.57 2.91
N ASP A 259 -27.71 5.37 3.57
CA ASP A 259 -28.27 6.61 2.99
C ASP A 259 -27.28 7.73 3.31
N LEU A 260 -26.34 7.94 2.39
CA LEU A 260 -25.38 9.04 2.52
C LEU A 260 -26.06 10.30 1.94
N PRO A 261 -26.12 11.41 2.69
CA PRO A 261 -26.47 12.69 2.10
C PRO A 261 -25.52 12.91 0.90
N GLU A 262 -26.06 13.32 -0.24
CA GLU A 262 -25.31 13.43 -1.51
C GLU A 262 -23.90 13.96 -1.25
N VAL A 263 -22.91 13.11 -1.41
CA VAL A 263 -21.50 13.49 -1.34
C VAL A 263 -21.34 14.63 -2.33
N ARG A 264 -21.12 15.83 -1.81
CA ARG A 264 -21.12 17.07 -2.55
C ARG A 264 -20.31 16.87 -3.83
N LYS A 265 -21.00 16.90 -4.95
CA LYS A 265 -20.39 17.02 -6.28
C LYS A 265 -19.39 18.14 -6.18
N THR A 266 -18.12 17.86 -6.42
CA THR A 266 -17.05 18.84 -6.42
C THR A 266 -17.46 19.97 -7.35
N PRO A 267 -17.52 21.25 -6.93
CA PRO A 267 -17.65 22.36 -7.85
C PRO A 267 -16.33 22.49 -8.59
N GLY A 268 -16.27 22.10 -9.84
CA GLY A 268 -15.05 22.25 -10.64
C GLY A 268 -14.95 21.38 -11.88
N ALA A 269 -16.09 20.93 -12.42
CA ALA A 269 -16.11 20.39 -13.78
C ALA A 269 -17.31 21.04 -14.51
N ALA A 270 -17.17 22.32 -14.73
CA ALA A 270 -18.02 23.06 -15.65
C ALA A 270 -17.12 23.99 -16.47
N GLU A 271 -17.14 23.74 -17.80
CA GLU A 271 -16.63 24.51 -18.95
C GLU A 271 -15.16 24.41 -19.24
#